data_55a8588ea3490903ab814416bec02469
#
_entry.id   55a8588ea3490903ab814416bec02469
#
_cell.length_a   1.000
_cell.length_b   1.000
_cell.length_c   1.000
_cell.angle_alpha   90.00
_cell.angle_beta   90.00
_cell.angle_gamma   90.00
#
_symmetry.space_group_name_H-M   'P 1'
#
loop_
_entity.id
_entity.type
_entity.pdbx_description
1 polymer ?
#
loop_
_entity_poly.entity_id
_entity_poly.type
_entity_poly.pdbx_seq_one_letter_code
_entity_poly.pdbx_strand_id
1 'polypeptide(L)'
;MSALELSVVMPCLNEARTVAICVKKALDFMQRNGVTGEVIIADNGSTDGSQQLAEEAGARVVAVPEKGYGNALMGGFRAAQGRYIVMGDADDSYDFSSLEPYLEKLREGYQLVMGNRFRGGIAPGAMPIHHRYLGNPVLTGI
;
A
#
# COMPACT_ATOMS: atom_id res chain seq x y z
N MET A 1 -3.24 16.92 -13.13
CA MET A 1 -3.88 15.61 -13.29
C MET A 1 -2.90 14.50 -13.00
N SER A 2 -3.31 13.54 -12.21
CA SER A 2 -2.42 12.44 -11.87
C SER A 2 -2.30 11.46 -13.03
N ALA A 3 -1.07 11.10 -13.35
CA ALA A 3 -0.79 10.06 -14.31
C ALA A 3 -0.45 8.73 -13.62
N LEU A 4 -0.59 8.67 -12.30
CA LEU A 4 -0.24 7.47 -11.55
C LEU A 4 -1.35 6.45 -11.63
N GLU A 5 -0.97 5.21 -11.89
CA GLU A 5 -1.92 4.12 -11.90
C GLU A 5 -2.09 3.51 -10.50
N LEU A 6 -1.02 3.41 -9.73
CA LEU A 6 -1.02 2.66 -8.50
C LEU A 6 -0.40 3.46 -7.35
N SER A 7 -1.07 3.46 -6.20
CA SER A 7 -0.49 3.92 -4.95
C SER A 7 -0.43 2.73 -3.99
N VAL A 8 0.76 2.42 -3.50
CA VAL A 8 0.93 1.39 -2.47
C VAL A 8 1.03 2.11 -1.14
N VAL A 9 0.07 1.90 -0.26
CA VAL A 9 0.00 2.56 1.04
C VAL A 9 0.41 1.59 2.12
N MET A 10 1.38 1.97 2.91
CA MET A 10 1.90 1.16 4.00
C MET A 10 1.80 1.95 5.31
N PRO A 11 0.89 1.57 6.21
CA PRO A 11 0.91 2.17 7.55
C PRO A 11 2.17 1.73 8.26
N CYS A 12 2.77 2.65 9.02
CA CYS A 12 4.06 2.40 9.62
C CYS A 12 4.11 2.96 11.04
N LEU A 13 4.58 2.14 11.97
CA LEU A 13 4.89 2.58 13.32
C LEU A 13 6.09 1.78 13.81
N ASN A 14 7.25 2.43 13.82
CA ASN A 14 8.50 1.83 14.29
C ASN A 14 8.85 0.55 13.52
N GLU A 15 8.96 0.67 12.20
CA GLU A 15 9.32 -0.45 11.33
C GLU A 15 10.65 -0.21 10.63
N ALA A 16 11.62 0.36 11.35
CA ALA A 16 12.91 0.74 10.76
C ALA A 16 13.63 -0.47 10.13
N ARG A 17 13.40 -1.68 10.66
CA ARG A 17 14.11 -2.87 10.16
C ARG A 17 13.61 -3.34 8.81
N THR A 18 12.37 -3.02 8.46
CA THR A 18 11.71 -3.62 7.29
C THR A 18 11.16 -2.61 6.30
N VAL A 19 10.96 -1.36 6.72
CA VAL A 19 10.26 -0.39 5.88
C VAL A 19 10.95 -0.18 4.52
N ALA A 20 12.27 -0.05 4.52
CA ALA A 20 13.01 0.18 3.28
C ALA A 20 12.89 -1.01 2.34
N ILE A 21 12.90 -2.23 2.89
CA ILE A 21 12.76 -3.45 2.10
C ILE A 21 11.40 -3.46 1.42
N CYS A 22 10.36 -3.13 2.18
CA CYS A 22 8.99 -3.10 1.64
C CYS A 22 8.85 -2.07 0.53
N VAL A 23 9.39 -0.87 0.75
CA VAL A 23 9.33 0.19 -0.25
C VAL A 23 10.04 -0.23 -1.53
N LYS A 24 11.24 -0.80 -1.40
CA LYS A 24 12.01 -1.20 -2.56
C LYS A 24 11.33 -2.31 -3.34
N LYS A 25 10.71 -3.26 -2.66
CA LYS A 25 9.98 -4.33 -3.35
C LYS A 25 8.83 -3.77 -4.16
N ALA A 26 8.07 -2.83 -3.61
CA ALA A 26 6.96 -2.24 -4.32
C ALA A 26 7.42 -1.42 -5.53
N LEU A 27 8.47 -0.62 -5.36
CA LEU A 27 8.99 0.18 -6.46
C LEU A 27 9.58 -0.71 -7.55
N ASP A 28 10.25 -1.79 -7.16
CA ASP A 28 10.80 -2.73 -8.12
C ASP A 28 9.70 -3.42 -8.92
N PHE A 29 8.61 -3.79 -8.25
CA PHE A 29 7.46 -4.36 -8.94
C PHE A 29 6.94 -3.38 -10.01
N MET A 30 6.78 -2.12 -9.64
CA MET A 30 6.29 -1.13 -10.58
C MET A 30 7.21 -0.98 -11.78
N GLN A 31 8.52 -0.93 -11.52
CA GLN A 31 9.49 -0.76 -12.59
C GLN A 31 9.49 -1.95 -13.54
N ARG A 32 9.48 -3.17 -13.00
CA ARG A 32 9.51 -4.39 -13.81
C ARG A 32 8.26 -4.57 -14.66
N ASN A 33 7.14 -4.02 -14.21
CA ASN A 33 5.85 -4.21 -14.87
C ASN A 33 5.35 -2.98 -15.60
N GLY A 34 6.17 -1.95 -15.71
CA GLY A 34 5.78 -0.74 -16.43
C GLY A 34 4.63 -0.01 -15.79
N VAL A 35 4.51 -0.08 -14.48
CA VAL A 35 3.42 0.56 -13.74
C VAL A 35 3.88 1.92 -13.25
N THR A 36 3.12 2.97 -13.58
CA THR A 36 3.38 4.28 -13.02
C THR A 36 2.72 4.35 -11.64
N GLY A 37 3.53 4.59 -10.62
CA GLY A 37 2.98 4.55 -9.27
C GLY A 37 3.86 5.20 -8.23
N GLU A 38 3.39 5.14 -7.00
CA GLU A 38 4.06 5.70 -5.84
C GLU A 38 3.93 4.76 -4.66
N VAL A 39 4.83 4.92 -3.70
CA VAL A 39 4.70 4.26 -2.40
C VAL A 39 4.52 5.34 -1.35
N ILE A 40 3.50 5.18 -0.53
CA ILE A 40 3.18 6.11 0.54
C ILE A 40 3.36 5.39 1.87
N ILE A 41 4.20 5.96 2.73
CA ILE A 41 4.33 5.49 4.09
C ILE A 41 3.49 6.40 4.97
N ALA A 42 2.40 5.86 5.50
CA ALA A 42 1.54 6.60 6.43
C ALA A 42 2.07 6.37 7.83
N ASP A 43 2.85 7.32 8.31
CA ASP A 43 3.59 7.16 9.56
C ASP A 43 2.79 7.65 10.75
N ASN A 44 2.64 6.78 11.72
CA ASN A 44 1.78 7.02 12.88
C ASN A 44 2.59 7.46 14.11
N GLY A 45 3.75 8.08 13.89
CA GLY A 45 4.54 8.63 14.97
C GLY A 45 5.78 7.81 15.32
N SER A 46 6.45 7.25 14.30
CA SER A 46 7.67 6.46 14.54
C SER A 46 8.77 7.29 15.17
N THR A 47 9.53 6.65 16.05
CA THR A 47 10.64 7.29 16.74
C THR A 47 11.98 6.59 16.47
N ASP A 48 12.00 5.62 15.55
CA ASP A 48 13.17 4.79 15.28
C ASP A 48 13.86 5.13 13.95
N GLY A 49 13.45 6.21 13.28
CA GLY A 49 14.04 6.58 12.00
C GLY A 49 13.36 5.98 10.79
N SER A 50 12.21 5.33 10.98
CA SER A 50 11.47 4.72 9.87
C SER A 50 11.19 5.72 8.77
N GLN A 51 10.83 6.97 9.11
CA GLN A 51 10.48 7.97 8.13
C GLN A 51 11.64 8.26 7.17
N GLN A 52 12.82 8.48 7.74
CA GLN A 52 13.99 8.78 6.91
C GLN A 52 14.36 7.61 6.03
N LEU A 53 14.32 6.39 6.58
CA LEU A 53 14.66 5.20 5.81
C LEU A 53 13.69 5.01 4.66
N ALA A 54 12.41 5.29 4.88
CA ALA A 54 11.40 5.18 3.84
C ALA A 54 11.65 6.19 2.72
N GLU A 55 11.96 7.43 3.08
CA GLU A 55 12.23 8.47 2.09
C GLU A 55 13.46 8.14 1.27
N GLU A 56 14.51 7.66 1.91
CA GLU A 56 15.73 7.28 1.21
C GLU A 56 15.49 6.13 0.25
N ALA A 57 14.54 5.27 0.55
CA ALA A 57 14.20 4.15 -0.32
C ALA A 57 13.31 4.57 -1.50
N GLY A 58 12.76 5.77 -1.47
CA GLY A 58 11.95 6.29 -2.58
C GLY A 58 10.49 6.51 -2.27
N ALA A 59 10.06 6.34 -1.03
CA ALA A 59 8.67 6.53 -0.65
C ALA A 59 8.39 7.98 -0.30
N ARG A 60 7.11 8.34 -0.37
CA ARG A 60 6.62 9.60 0.16
C ARG A 60 6.05 9.34 1.54
N VAL A 61 6.54 10.04 2.54
CA VAL A 61 6.10 9.84 3.92
C VAL A 61 5.03 10.88 4.26
N VAL A 62 3.93 10.39 4.82
CA VAL A 62 2.82 11.23 5.27
C VAL A 62 2.66 11.02 6.76
N ALA A 63 2.78 12.09 7.54
CA ALA A 63 2.62 12.01 8.99
C ALA A 63 1.13 11.96 9.32
N VAL A 64 0.74 10.98 10.12
CA VAL A 64 -0.63 10.84 10.58
C VAL A 64 -0.61 10.90 12.11
N PRO A 65 -0.96 12.07 12.67
CA PRO A 65 -0.86 12.25 14.13
C PRO A 65 -1.92 11.47 14.91
N GLU A 66 -3.07 11.22 14.32
CA GLU A 66 -4.10 10.44 15.00
C GLU A 66 -3.65 9.01 15.14
N LYS A 67 -3.58 8.53 16.38
CA LYS A 67 -3.07 7.19 16.65
C LYS A 67 -4.06 6.13 16.19
N GLY A 68 -3.50 5.02 15.72
CA GLY A 68 -4.27 3.85 15.37
C GLY A 68 -4.08 3.45 13.92
N TYR A 69 -4.19 2.15 13.69
CA TYR A 69 -3.97 1.54 12.39
C TYR A 69 -4.95 2.10 11.35
N GLY A 70 -6.23 2.20 11.73
CA GLY A 70 -7.24 2.73 10.82
C GLY A 70 -7.00 4.18 10.45
N ASN A 71 -6.56 4.99 11.40
CA ASN A 71 -6.26 6.39 11.13
C ASN A 71 -5.05 6.52 10.20
N ALA A 72 -4.04 5.68 10.41
CA ALA A 72 -2.87 5.67 9.53
C ALA A 72 -3.28 5.31 8.10
N LEU A 73 -4.10 4.28 7.92
CA LEU A 73 -4.58 3.89 6.61
C LEU A 73 -5.36 5.02 5.95
N MET A 74 -6.26 5.65 6.67
CA MET A 74 -7.07 6.73 6.11
C MET A 74 -6.21 7.91 5.68
N GLY A 75 -5.20 8.25 6.49
CA GLY A 75 -4.26 9.30 6.12
C GLY A 75 -3.53 8.98 4.83
N GLY A 76 -3.12 7.73 4.68
CA GLY A 76 -2.47 7.28 3.44
C GLY A 76 -3.40 7.34 2.26
N PHE A 77 -4.65 6.92 2.42
CA PHE A 77 -5.63 6.98 1.35
C PHE A 77 -5.86 8.41 0.88
N ARG A 78 -5.99 9.36 1.81
CA ARG A 78 -6.22 10.75 1.44
C ARG A 78 -5.05 11.32 0.65
N ALA A 79 -3.85 10.82 0.89
CA ALA A 79 -2.66 11.30 0.20
C ALA A 79 -2.42 10.60 -1.13
N ALA A 80 -3.06 9.46 -1.36
CA ALA A 80 -2.82 8.65 -2.56
C ALA A 80 -3.30 9.36 -3.81
N GLN A 81 -2.48 9.30 -4.85
CA GLN A 81 -2.77 9.94 -6.12
C GLN A 81 -2.97 8.95 -7.25
N GLY A 82 -2.78 7.67 -6.98
CA GLY A 82 -2.95 6.64 -7.97
C GLY A 82 -4.41 6.33 -8.23
N ARG A 83 -4.66 5.80 -9.43
CA ARG A 83 -6.00 5.36 -9.78
C ARG A 83 -6.45 4.19 -8.91
N TYR A 84 -5.51 3.33 -8.56
CA TYR A 84 -5.76 2.17 -7.70
C TYR A 84 -4.90 2.28 -6.45
N ILE A 85 -5.40 1.76 -5.35
CA ILE A 85 -4.68 1.76 -4.08
C ILE A 85 -4.54 0.33 -3.59
N VAL A 86 -3.30 -0.06 -3.31
CA VAL A 86 -2.99 -1.32 -2.65
C VAL A 86 -2.39 -0.99 -1.29
N MET A 87 -2.79 -1.68 -0.26
CA MET A 87 -2.24 -1.44 1.06
C MET A 87 -1.75 -2.71 1.72
N GLY A 88 -0.75 -2.56 2.57
CA GLY A 88 -0.19 -3.65 3.34
C GLY A 88 0.79 -3.09 4.35
N ASP A 89 1.10 -3.88 5.36
CA ASP A 89 1.95 -3.44 6.45
C ASP A 89 3.41 -3.32 6.02
N ALA A 90 4.15 -2.43 6.68
CA ALA A 90 5.56 -2.19 6.39
C ALA A 90 6.48 -3.14 7.16
N ASP A 91 5.97 -4.26 7.62
CA ASP A 91 6.71 -5.22 8.45
C ASP A 91 7.21 -6.44 7.66
N ASP A 92 7.14 -6.35 6.33
CA ASP A 92 7.57 -7.41 5.40
C ASP A 92 6.72 -8.69 5.51
N SER A 93 5.51 -8.57 6.05
CA SER A 93 4.58 -9.71 6.09
C SER A 93 3.86 -9.92 4.75
N TYR A 94 3.88 -8.92 3.87
CA TYR A 94 3.36 -9.02 2.51
C TYR A 94 4.50 -8.97 1.50
N ASP A 95 4.34 -9.67 0.40
CA ASP A 95 5.34 -9.65 -0.66
C ASP A 95 4.96 -8.57 -1.68
N PHE A 96 5.49 -7.37 -1.49
CA PHE A 96 5.20 -6.26 -2.39
C PHE A 96 5.86 -6.41 -3.75
N SER A 97 6.70 -7.41 -3.94
CA SER A 97 7.29 -7.67 -5.26
C SER A 97 6.37 -8.50 -6.13
N SER A 98 5.25 -9.01 -5.60
CA SER A 98 4.33 -9.89 -6.30
C SER A 98 2.91 -9.34 -6.27
N LEU A 99 2.73 -8.12 -6.75
CA LEU A 99 1.43 -7.45 -6.73
C LEU A 99 0.62 -7.66 -8.00
N GLU A 100 1.14 -8.43 -8.96
CA GLU A 100 0.46 -8.64 -10.23
C GLU A 100 -0.99 -9.11 -10.09
N PRO A 101 -1.28 -10.12 -9.23
CA PRO A 101 -2.67 -10.59 -9.15
C PRO A 101 -3.62 -9.52 -8.67
N TYR A 102 -3.17 -8.66 -7.74
CA TYR A 102 -4.01 -7.59 -7.23
C TYR A 102 -4.27 -6.55 -8.29
N LEU A 103 -3.22 -6.15 -9.00
CA LEU A 103 -3.34 -5.15 -10.03
C LEU A 103 -4.22 -5.62 -11.17
N GLU A 104 -4.08 -6.90 -11.57
CA GLU A 104 -4.92 -7.46 -12.62
C GLU A 104 -6.40 -7.39 -12.24
N LYS A 105 -6.73 -7.73 -11.00
CA LYS A 105 -8.13 -7.66 -10.55
C LYS A 105 -8.64 -6.24 -10.54
N LEU A 106 -7.82 -5.30 -10.10
CA LEU A 106 -8.22 -3.89 -10.12
C LEU A 106 -8.46 -3.41 -11.54
N ARG A 107 -7.61 -3.81 -12.48
CA ARG A 107 -7.77 -3.45 -13.89
C ARG A 107 -9.00 -4.07 -14.52
N GLU A 108 -9.43 -5.24 -14.03
CA GLU A 108 -10.65 -5.92 -14.51
C GLU A 108 -11.92 -5.26 -14.00
N GLY A 109 -11.82 -4.27 -13.12
CA GLY A 109 -12.99 -3.59 -12.63
C GLY A 109 -13.35 -3.88 -11.19
N TYR A 110 -12.62 -4.76 -10.53
CA TYR A 110 -12.81 -4.95 -9.09
C TYR A 110 -12.33 -3.71 -8.38
N GLN A 111 -13.12 -3.23 -7.45
CA GLN A 111 -12.77 -2.03 -6.69
C GLN A 111 -12.23 -2.34 -5.31
N LEU A 112 -12.33 -3.58 -4.89
CA LEU A 112 -11.79 -4.02 -3.61
C LEU A 112 -11.12 -5.36 -3.82
N VAL A 113 -9.85 -5.45 -3.46
CA VAL A 113 -9.09 -6.68 -3.52
C VAL A 113 -8.49 -6.91 -2.15
N MET A 114 -8.70 -8.11 -1.61
CA MET A 114 -8.18 -8.48 -0.31
C MET A 114 -6.79 -9.02 -0.43
N GLY A 115 -5.84 -8.38 0.23
CA GLY A 115 -4.53 -8.94 0.44
C GLY A 115 -4.62 -9.92 1.59
N ASN A 116 -4.05 -11.08 1.40
CA ASN A 116 -4.10 -12.13 2.42
C ASN A 116 -2.71 -12.44 2.91
N ARG A 117 -2.41 -12.09 4.15
CA ARG A 117 -1.07 -12.29 4.69
C ARG A 117 -0.70 -13.76 4.85
N PHE A 118 -1.67 -14.65 4.80
CA PHE A 118 -1.36 -16.07 4.92
C PHE A 118 -0.81 -16.63 3.64
N ARG A 119 -1.11 -16.02 2.51
CA ARG A 119 -0.74 -16.59 1.22
C ARG A 119 -0.09 -15.61 0.28
N GLY A 120 -0.13 -14.35 0.59
CA GLY A 120 0.32 -13.36 -0.36
C GLY A 120 -0.50 -13.35 -1.64
N GLY A 121 -1.69 -13.93 -1.61
CA GLY A 121 -2.55 -14.01 -2.77
C GLY A 121 -3.79 -13.18 -2.61
N ILE A 122 -4.63 -13.21 -3.63
CA ILE A 122 -5.92 -12.52 -3.56
C ILE A 122 -6.85 -13.36 -2.71
N ALA A 123 -7.43 -12.74 -1.69
CA ALA A 123 -8.38 -13.45 -0.85
C ALA A 123 -9.60 -13.81 -1.68
N PRO A 124 -10.32 -14.87 -1.27
CA PRO A 124 -11.55 -15.25 -1.98
C PRO A 124 -12.59 -14.16 -2.06
N GLY A 125 -12.38 -13.05 -1.39
CA GLY A 125 -13.33 -11.95 -1.39
C GLY A 125 -13.02 -10.82 -2.34
N ALA A 126 -12.22 -11.03 -3.37
CA ALA A 126 -12.01 -9.99 -4.37
C ALA A 126 -13.35 -9.66 -5.03
N MET A 127 -13.77 -8.39 -4.96
CA MET A 127 -15.09 -8.00 -5.39
C MET A 127 -15.20 -6.50 -5.60
N PRO A 128 -16.25 -6.03 -6.28
CA PRO A 128 -16.48 -4.59 -6.42
C PRO A 128 -16.66 -3.92 -5.06
N ILE A 129 -16.14 -2.71 -4.94
CA ILE A 129 -16.11 -2.03 -3.65
C ILE A 129 -17.48 -1.72 -3.08
N HIS A 130 -18.45 -1.49 -3.94
CA HIS A 130 -19.78 -1.13 -3.44
C HIS A 130 -20.43 -2.25 -2.64
N HIS A 131 -19.84 -3.43 -2.63
CA HIS A 131 -20.38 -4.54 -1.89
C HIS A 131 -19.99 -4.50 -0.44
N ARG A 132 -18.70 -4.39 -0.13
CA ARG A 132 -18.27 -4.34 1.26
C ARG A 132 -16.76 -4.29 1.39
N TYR A 133 -16.33 -4.04 2.62
CA TYR A 133 -14.95 -4.17 3.01
C TYR A 133 -14.74 -5.46 3.76
N LEU A 134 -13.58 -6.05 3.61
CA LEU A 134 -13.24 -7.30 4.25
C LEU A 134 -11.82 -7.22 4.81
N GLY A 135 -11.64 -7.57 6.07
CA GLY A 135 -10.35 -7.77 6.70
C GLY A 135 -9.28 -6.73 6.34
N ASN A 136 -8.28 -7.13 5.58
CA ASN A 136 -7.21 -6.24 5.12
C ASN A 136 -7.50 -5.81 3.70
N PRO A 137 -8.33 -4.82 3.51
CA PRO A 137 -8.79 -4.46 2.18
C PRO A 137 -7.74 -3.70 1.39
N VAL A 138 -7.79 -3.93 0.09
CA VAL A 138 -7.06 -3.13 -0.88
C VAL A 138 -8.11 -2.37 -1.66
N LEU A 139 -8.10 -1.05 -1.53
CA LEU A 139 -9.13 -0.22 -2.11
C LEU A 139 -8.64 0.47 -3.37
N THR A 140 -9.54 0.61 -4.34
CA THR A 140 -9.22 1.43 -5.50
C THR A 140 -9.27 2.90 -5.11
N GLY A 141 -8.50 3.71 -5.81
CA GLY A 141 -8.58 5.15 -5.66
C GLY A 141 -9.69 5.68 -6.52
N ILE A 142 -10.79 5.82 -5.97
CA ILE A 142 -12.00 6.20 -6.69
C ILE A 142 -11.96 7.64 -7.13
#